data_2599046838cacfeb62fabe40d35cf8f6
#
_entry.id   2599046838cacfeb62fabe40d35cf8f6
#
_cell.length_a   1.000
_cell.length_b   1.000
_cell.length_c   1.000
_cell.angle_alpha   90.00
_cell.angle_beta   90.00
_cell.angle_gamma   90.00
#
_symmetry.space_group_name_H-M   'P 1'
#
loop_
_entity.id
_entity.type
_entity.pdbx_description
1 polymer ?
#
loop_
_entity_poly.entity_id
_entity_poly.type
_entity_poly.pdbx_seq_one_letter_code
_entity_poly.pdbx_strand_id
1 'polypeptide(L)'
;MKVAQIAPLYESAPPKLYGGTERIVSYLTEELVRQGHDVTLFASGDSVTAAKLVRCSNVALRLNPAVKDHLPHHLAMLEEVRRRADDFDVLHFHIDLIHAPLVGDFLDRTVTTLHGRLDLPDLKPFYRMFPELPLVSISRSQRKPMPPVNWVGNVYHGLPRDLLPLQKYPKNGG
;
A
#
# COMPACT_ATOMS: atom_id res chain seq x y z
N MET A 1 15.72 7.32 -7.04
CA MET A 1 14.39 7.86 -7.38
C MET A 1 13.73 8.38 -6.13
N LYS A 2 12.85 9.35 -6.25
CA LYS A 2 11.97 9.82 -5.19
C LYS A 2 10.65 9.03 -5.26
N VAL A 3 10.35 8.26 -4.23
CA VAL A 3 9.21 7.34 -4.23
C VAL A 3 8.27 7.69 -3.08
N ALA A 4 6.99 7.91 -3.39
CA ALA A 4 5.94 7.96 -2.39
C ALA A 4 5.33 6.57 -2.20
N GLN A 5 5.27 6.10 -0.95
CA GLN A 5 4.55 4.90 -0.55
C GLN A 5 3.29 5.33 0.21
N ILE A 6 2.11 4.99 -0.29
CA ILE A 6 0.82 5.40 0.27
C ILE A 6 0.15 4.19 0.92
N ALA A 7 0.26 4.09 2.24
CA ALA A 7 -0.28 3.00 3.04
C ALA A 7 -1.75 3.24 3.44
N PRO A 8 -2.55 2.19 3.68
CA PRO A 8 -3.80 2.34 4.42
C PRO A 8 -3.53 2.90 5.81
N LEU A 9 -4.48 3.67 6.34
CA LEU A 9 -4.38 4.24 7.70
C LEU A 9 -5.00 3.34 8.78
N TYR A 10 -5.47 2.14 8.41
CA TYR A 10 -6.14 1.25 9.36
C TYR A 10 -5.20 0.77 10.46
N GLU A 11 -3.97 0.42 10.12
CA GLU A 11 -2.91 0.03 11.05
C GLU A 11 -1.65 0.88 10.84
N SER A 12 -0.72 0.82 11.80
CA SER A 12 0.63 1.38 11.60
C SER A 12 1.45 0.53 10.61
N ALA A 13 2.49 1.12 10.05
CA ALA A 13 3.49 0.39 9.24
C ALA A 13 4.84 0.37 10.00
N PRO A 14 5.30 -0.81 10.51
CA PRO A 14 4.60 -2.11 10.51
C PRO A 14 3.40 -2.14 11.49
N PRO A 15 2.41 -3.01 11.26
CA PRO A 15 1.26 -3.14 12.14
C PRO A 15 1.65 -3.78 13.48
N LYS A 16 1.06 -3.30 14.57
CA LYS A 16 1.28 -3.84 15.93
C LYS A 16 0.65 -5.22 16.12
N LEU A 17 -0.51 -5.44 15.51
CA LEU A 17 -1.27 -6.69 15.59
C LEU A 17 -1.50 -7.28 14.21
N TYR A 18 -2.69 -7.07 13.65
CA TYR A 18 -3.11 -7.56 12.35
C TYR A 18 -3.09 -6.42 11.32
N GLY A 19 -2.50 -6.66 10.15
CA GLY A 19 -2.41 -5.68 9.06
C GLY A 19 -1.52 -6.24 7.96
N GLY A 20 -2.09 -7.07 7.08
CA GLY A 20 -1.34 -7.72 6.01
C GLY A 20 -0.75 -6.72 5.03
N THR A 21 -1.55 -5.75 4.60
CA THR A 21 -1.13 -4.71 3.65
C THR A 21 -0.05 -3.84 4.23
N GLU A 22 -0.27 -3.28 5.43
CA GLU A 22 0.67 -2.36 6.08
C GLU A 22 2.00 -3.05 6.40
N ARG A 23 1.97 -4.36 6.68
CA ARG A 23 3.20 -5.17 6.86
C ARG A 23 4.02 -5.25 5.58
N ILE A 24 3.37 -5.53 4.45
CA ILE A 24 4.05 -5.59 3.15
C ILE A 24 4.54 -4.21 2.74
N VAL A 25 3.75 -3.15 2.98
CA VAL A 25 4.19 -1.77 2.72
C VAL A 25 5.43 -1.43 3.55
N SER A 26 5.45 -1.80 4.83
CA SER A 26 6.61 -1.60 5.69
C SER A 26 7.84 -2.31 5.11
N TYR A 27 7.76 -3.59 4.76
CA TYR A 27 8.89 -4.34 4.20
C TYR A 27 9.40 -3.73 2.89
N LEU A 28 8.47 -3.34 2.00
CA LEU A 28 8.82 -2.70 0.73
C LEU A 28 9.49 -1.34 0.94
N THR A 29 8.96 -0.53 1.85
CA THR A 29 9.50 0.80 2.18
C THR A 29 10.93 0.69 2.70
N GLU A 30 11.18 -0.19 3.67
CA GLU A 30 12.51 -0.40 4.24
C GLU A 30 13.51 -0.92 3.19
N GLU A 31 13.06 -1.83 2.32
CA GLU A 31 13.90 -2.37 1.25
C GLU A 31 14.25 -1.30 0.21
N LEU A 32 13.29 -0.44 -0.19
CA LEU A 32 13.56 0.68 -1.10
C LEU A 32 14.56 1.69 -0.50
N VAL A 33 14.44 2.00 0.79
CA VAL A 33 15.43 2.84 1.51
C VAL A 33 16.79 2.16 1.50
N ARG A 34 16.88 0.86 1.80
CA ARG A 34 18.12 0.09 1.78
C ARG A 34 18.78 0.08 0.39
N GLN A 35 17.99 0.12 -0.68
CA GLN A 35 18.48 0.23 -2.06
C GLN A 35 18.91 1.66 -2.45
N GLY A 36 18.81 2.64 -1.56
CA GLY A 36 19.25 4.01 -1.77
C GLY A 36 18.23 4.91 -2.46
N HIS A 37 16.94 4.55 -2.46
CA HIS A 37 15.88 5.43 -2.92
C HIS A 37 15.52 6.47 -1.86
N ASP A 38 15.12 7.68 -2.29
CA ASP A 38 14.54 8.72 -1.42
C ASP A 38 13.05 8.41 -1.25
N VAL A 39 12.71 7.74 -0.15
CA VAL A 39 11.34 7.24 0.08
C VAL A 39 10.61 8.11 1.09
N THR A 40 9.37 8.45 0.77
CA THR A 40 8.42 9.10 1.68
C THR A 40 7.23 8.17 1.90
N LEU A 41 6.97 7.82 3.14
CA LEU A 41 5.83 6.99 3.55
C LEU A 41 4.70 7.87 4.06
N PHE A 42 3.54 7.83 3.40
CA PHE A 42 2.28 8.40 3.87
C PHE A 42 1.53 7.32 4.65
N ALA A 43 1.44 7.48 5.96
CA ALA A 43 0.88 6.46 6.87
C ALA A 43 0.36 7.09 8.16
N SER A 44 -0.11 6.26 9.10
CA SER A 44 -0.45 6.71 10.46
C SER A 44 0.79 7.17 11.22
N GLY A 45 0.62 8.13 12.11
CA GLY A 45 1.72 8.81 12.82
C GLY A 45 2.46 7.94 13.83
N ASP A 46 1.92 6.78 14.19
CA ASP A 46 2.55 5.77 15.03
C ASP A 46 3.31 4.69 14.22
N SER A 47 3.45 4.87 12.90
CA SER A 47 4.31 4.06 12.05
C SER A 47 5.79 4.27 12.35
N VAL A 48 6.60 3.24 12.13
CA VAL A 48 8.06 3.26 12.35
C VAL A 48 8.75 2.86 11.05
N THR A 49 9.59 3.75 10.52
CA THR A 49 10.26 3.54 9.23
C THR A 49 11.56 4.33 9.15
N ALA A 50 12.52 3.85 8.35
CA ALA A 50 13.72 4.59 7.97
C ALA A 50 13.45 5.63 6.86
N ALA A 51 12.29 5.56 6.19
CA ALA A 51 11.86 6.54 5.21
C ALA A 51 11.41 7.86 5.87
N LYS A 52 11.20 8.91 5.08
CA LYS A 52 10.52 10.13 5.55
C LYS A 52 9.04 9.80 5.83
N LEU A 53 8.59 9.97 7.07
CA LEU A 53 7.19 9.73 7.45
C LEU A 53 6.36 10.99 7.32
N VAL A 54 5.31 10.96 6.50
CA VAL A 54 4.22 11.92 6.48
C VAL A 54 3.06 11.35 7.29
N ARG A 55 2.79 12.00 8.43
CA ARG A 55 1.76 11.56 9.38
C ARG A 55 0.38 12.01 8.91
N CYS A 56 -0.39 11.10 8.34
CA CYS A 56 -1.74 11.35 7.80
C CYS A 56 -2.86 11.14 8.84
N SER A 57 -2.54 10.58 9.99
CA SER A 57 -3.37 10.51 11.20
C SER A 57 -2.45 10.48 12.43
N ASN A 58 -2.96 10.81 13.61
CA ASN A 58 -2.14 10.77 14.82
C ASN A 58 -1.69 9.34 15.15
N VAL A 59 -2.60 8.38 15.04
CA VAL A 59 -2.38 6.94 15.27
C VAL A 59 -3.20 6.15 14.27
N ALA A 60 -2.92 4.85 14.16
CA ALA A 60 -3.69 3.89 13.37
C ALA A 60 -5.19 3.98 13.71
N LEU A 61 -6.05 3.95 12.69
CA LEU A 61 -7.47 4.29 12.84
C LEU A 61 -8.29 3.15 13.45
N ARG A 62 -7.93 1.87 13.17
CA ARG A 62 -8.75 0.70 13.55
C ARG A 62 -8.95 0.56 15.04
N LEU A 63 -7.89 0.80 15.82
CA LEU A 63 -7.92 0.66 17.29
C LEU A 63 -8.17 1.98 18.02
N ASN A 64 -8.46 3.05 17.29
CA ASN A 64 -8.75 4.36 17.86
C ASN A 64 -10.26 4.53 18.11
N PRO A 65 -10.76 4.46 19.35
CA PRO A 65 -12.19 4.54 19.65
C PRO A 65 -12.80 5.92 19.34
N ALA A 66 -11.99 6.95 19.19
CA ALA A 66 -12.45 8.29 18.81
C ALA A 66 -12.81 8.37 17.31
N VAL A 67 -12.27 7.49 16.48
CA VAL A 67 -12.56 7.45 15.04
C VAL A 67 -13.86 6.69 14.80
N LYS A 68 -14.81 7.33 14.12
CA LYS A 68 -16.12 6.75 13.77
C LYS A 68 -16.22 6.41 12.28
N ASP A 69 -15.50 7.14 11.43
CA ASP A 69 -15.45 6.91 10.00
C ASP A 69 -13.99 7.07 9.53
N HIS A 70 -13.48 6.05 8.87
CA HIS A 70 -12.11 6.03 8.36
C HIS A 70 -11.96 6.78 7.03
N LEU A 71 -13.05 6.92 6.25
CA LEU A 71 -13.00 7.49 4.90
C LEU A 71 -12.50 8.94 4.86
N PRO A 72 -12.96 9.86 5.73
CA PRO A 72 -12.47 11.24 5.74
C PRO A 72 -10.96 11.34 5.96
N HIS A 73 -10.38 10.47 6.79
CA HIS A 73 -8.93 10.44 7.03
C HIS A 73 -8.15 10.01 5.79
N HIS A 74 -8.65 8.99 5.06
CA HIS A 74 -8.03 8.57 3.80
C HIS A 74 -8.15 9.64 2.71
N LEU A 75 -9.29 10.32 2.60
CA LEU A 75 -9.46 11.41 1.64
C LEU A 75 -8.55 12.61 1.97
N ALA A 76 -8.38 12.95 3.24
CA ALA A 76 -7.43 13.99 3.67
C ALA A 76 -5.98 13.59 3.33
N MET A 77 -5.59 12.33 3.54
CA MET A 77 -4.28 11.80 3.11
C MET A 77 -4.11 11.92 1.60
N LEU A 78 -5.12 11.56 0.82
CA LEU A 78 -5.07 11.64 -0.64
C LEU A 78 -4.90 13.08 -1.14
N GLU A 79 -5.53 14.05 -0.49
CA GLU A 79 -5.34 15.46 -0.80
C GLU A 79 -3.91 15.92 -0.47
N GLU A 80 -3.32 15.46 0.63
CA GLU A 80 -1.91 15.72 0.97
C GLU A 80 -0.96 15.10 -0.08
N VAL A 81 -1.22 13.87 -0.52
CA VAL A 81 -0.48 13.23 -1.60
C VAL A 81 -0.60 14.03 -2.90
N ARG A 82 -1.81 14.44 -3.29
CA ARG A 82 -2.07 15.22 -4.50
C ARG A 82 -1.30 16.53 -4.54
N ARG A 83 -1.28 17.27 -3.41
CA ARG A 83 -0.53 18.55 -3.29
C ARG A 83 0.97 18.38 -3.47
N ARG A 84 1.48 17.20 -3.21
CA ARG A 84 2.91 16.88 -3.25
C ARG A 84 3.29 15.95 -4.39
N ALA A 85 2.36 15.64 -5.29
CA ALA A 85 2.58 14.64 -6.34
C ALA A 85 3.80 14.97 -7.22
N ASP A 86 4.09 16.25 -7.45
CA ASP A 86 5.22 16.68 -8.26
C ASP A 86 6.60 16.53 -7.58
N ASP A 87 6.62 16.25 -6.27
CA ASP A 87 7.85 15.95 -5.54
C ASP A 87 8.41 14.56 -5.86
N PHE A 88 7.62 13.66 -6.50
CA PHE A 88 7.91 12.24 -6.64
C PHE A 88 8.02 11.78 -8.09
N ASP A 89 8.98 10.90 -8.33
CA ASP A 89 9.13 10.17 -9.60
C ASP A 89 8.08 9.05 -9.73
N VAL A 90 7.69 8.44 -8.59
CA VAL A 90 6.70 7.35 -8.51
C VAL A 90 5.82 7.53 -7.28
N LEU A 91 4.50 7.39 -7.47
CA LEU A 91 3.50 7.32 -6.41
C LEU A 91 2.92 5.91 -6.37
N HIS A 92 3.26 5.13 -5.33
CA HIS A 92 2.84 3.75 -5.17
C HIS A 92 1.74 3.62 -4.14
N PHE A 93 0.53 3.32 -4.60
CA PHE A 93 -0.66 3.21 -3.77
C PHE A 93 -0.93 1.76 -3.33
N HIS A 94 -1.31 1.61 -2.06
CA HIS A 94 -1.67 0.33 -1.43
C HIS A 94 -3.07 0.37 -0.80
N ILE A 95 -3.92 1.29 -1.25
CA ILE A 95 -5.24 1.60 -0.69
C ILE A 95 -6.39 1.19 -1.62
N ASP A 96 -6.16 0.16 -2.41
CA ASP A 96 -7.08 -0.43 -3.38
C ASP A 96 -7.63 0.59 -4.40
N LEU A 97 -8.81 1.18 -4.19
CA LEU A 97 -9.58 1.89 -5.23
C LEU A 97 -9.81 3.39 -4.97
N ILE A 98 -9.73 3.85 -3.72
CA ILE A 98 -10.24 5.19 -3.36
C ILE A 98 -9.46 6.36 -3.98
N HIS A 99 -8.24 6.13 -4.44
CA HIS A 99 -7.39 7.14 -5.11
C HIS A 99 -7.67 7.26 -6.61
N ALA A 100 -8.29 6.25 -7.24
CA ALA A 100 -8.45 6.20 -8.70
C ALA A 100 -9.07 7.46 -9.32
N PRO A 101 -10.12 8.09 -8.73
CA PRO A 101 -10.68 9.33 -9.26
C PRO A 101 -9.77 10.56 -9.13
N LEU A 102 -8.70 10.48 -8.35
CA LEU A 102 -7.87 11.64 -7.95
C LEU A 102 -6.50 11.67 -8.62
N VAL A 103 -6.10 10.61 -9.33
CA VAL A 103 -4.73 10.47 -9.86
C VAL A 103 -4.58 10.87 -11.32
N GLY A 104 -5.63 11.37 -11.97
CA GLY A 104 -5.64 11.68 -13.41
C GLY A 104 -4.47 12.54 -13.87
N ASP A 105 -4.13 13.59 -13.12
CA ASP A 105 -3.07 14.54 -13.46
C ASP A 105 -1.65 13.96 -13.32
N PHE A 106 -1.48 12.82 -12.64
CA PHE A 106 -0.18 12.17 -12.41
C PHE A 106 -0.25 10.64 -12.58
N LEU A 107 -1.17 10.19 -13.44
CA LEU A 107 -1.40 8.77 -13.72
C LEU A 107 -0.14 8.08 -14.28
N ASP A 108 0.64 8.77 -15.07
CA ASP A 108 1.90 8.31 -15.69
C ASP A 108 2.99 7.96 -14.67
N ARG A 109 2.90 8.52 -13.46
CA ARG A 109 3.80 8.25 -12.32
C ARG A 109 3.16 7.40 -11.22
N THR A 110 1.92 6.96 -11.46
CA THR A 110 1.14 6.18 -10.48
C THR A 110 1.30 4.68 -10.72
N VAL A 111 1.38 3.92 -9.64
CA VAL A 111 1.24 2.47 -9.62
C VAL A 111 0.42 2.04 -8.40
N THR A 112 -0.44 1.04 -8.56
CA THR A 112 -1.28 0.54 -7.47
C THR A 112 -1.10 -0.96 -7.31
N THR A 113 -0.64 -1.40 -6.13
CA THR A 113 -0.66 -2.81 -5.77
C THR A 113 -1.97 -3.16 -5.07
N LEU A 114 -2.71 -4.10 -5.63
CA LEU A 114 -3.95 -4.62 -5.06
C LEU A 114 -3.64 -5.78 -4.11
N HIS A 115 -3.94 -5.62 -2.82
CA HIS A 115 -3.62 -6.61 -1.79
C HIS A 115 -4.80 -7.50 -1.42
N GLY A 116 -6.03 -7.03 -1.66
CA GLY A 116 -7.26 -7.71 -1.28
C GLY A 116 -7.78 -8.70 -2.32
N ARG A 117 -8.93 -9.29 -2.00
CA ARG A 117 -9.71 -10.11 -2.94
C ARG A 117 -10.37 -9.20 -3.99
N LEU A 118 -10.44 -9.67 -5.23
CA LEU A 118 -10.97 -8.91 -6.38
C LEU A 118 -12.24 -9.54 -6.98
N ASP A 119 -12.83 -10.54 -6.32
CA ASP A 119 -14.01 -11.26 -6.78
C ASP A 119 -15.34 -10.65 -6.28
N LEU A 120 -15.28 -9.51 -5.59
CA LEU A 120 -16.48 -8.79 -5.18
C LEU A 120 -17.19 -8.19 -6.40
N PRO A 121 -18.52 -8.38 -6.54
CA PRO A 121 -19.28 -7.92 -7.71
C PRO A 121 -19.15 -6.41 -7.97
N ASP A 122 -19.07 -5.61 -6.89
CA ASP A 122 -19.02 -4.15 -6.93
C ASP A 122 -17.70 -3.61 -7.53
N LEU A 123 -16.63 -4.40 -7.52
CA LEU A 123 -15.33 -3.97 -8.07
C LEU A 123 -15.31 -3.93 -9.59
N LYS A 124 -16.08 -4.81 -10.26
CA LYS A 124 -16.08 -4.87 -11.74
C LYS A 124 -16.57 -3.58 -12.39
N PRO A 125 -17.73 -3.00 -12.00
CA PRO A 125 -18.17 -1.72 -12.57
C PRO A 125 -17.21 -0.59 -12.23
N PHE A 126 -16.64 -0.57 -11.04
CA PHE A 126 -15.65 0.43 -10.64
C PHE A 126 -14.42 0.41 -11.55
N TYR A 127 -13.75 -0.72 -11.69
CA TYR A 127 -12.51 -0.81 -12.49
C TYR A 127 -12.75 -0.65 -14.00
N ARG A 128 -13.98 -0.84 -14.50
CA ARG A 128 -14.34 -0.46 -15.88
C ARG A 128 -14.37 1.05 -16.11
N MET A 129 -14.55 1.85 -15.06
CA MET A 129 -14.49 3.32 -15.14
C MET A 129 -13.04 3.86 -15.14
N PHE A 130 -12.07 3.03 -14.70
CA PHE A 130 -10.65 3.41 -14.58
C PHE A 130 -9.75 2.36 -15.27
N PRO A 131 -9.97 2.07 -16.57
CA PRO A 131 -9.25 1.00 -17.25
C PRO A 131 -7.76 1.29 -17.43
N GLU A 132 -7.36 2.57 -17.39
CA GLU A 132 -5.96 3.01 -17.57
C GLU A 132 -5.14 2.92 -16.28
N LEU A 133 -5.78 2.76 -15.10
CA LEU A 133 -5.08 2.76 -13.82
C LEU A 133 -4.00 1.67 -13.79
N PRO A 134 -2.70 2.01 -13.58
CA PRO A 134 -1.63 1.02 -13.58
C PRO A 134 -1.71 0.14 -12.33
N LEU A 135 -2.05 -1.14 -12.53
CA LEU A 135 -2.30 -2.11 -11.47
C LEU A 135 -1.23 -3.18 -11.40
N VAL A 136 -0.82 -3.52 -10.19
CA VAL A 136 0.03 -4.67 -9.88
C VAL A 136 -0.79 -5.68 -9.06
N SER A 137 -0.82 -6.92 -9.52
CA SER A 137 -1.43 -8.02 -8.78
C SER A 137 -0.39 -8.75 -7.93
N ILE A 138 -0.84 -9.35 -6.82
CA ILE A 138 0.00 -10.18 -5.95
C ILE A 138 -0.04 -11.66 -6.33
N SER A 139 -0.87 -12.03 -7.29
CA SER A 139 -0.86 -13.36 -7.92
C SER A 139 -1.61 -13.33 -9.27
N ARG A 140 -1.28 -14.26 -10.15
CA ARG A 140 -2.04 -14.43 -11.41
C ARG A 140 -3.49 -14.86 -11.15
N SER A 141 -3.74 -15.60 -10.08
CA SER A 141 -5.09 -16.02 -9.70
C SER A 141 -5.97 -14.86 -9.27
N GLN A 142 -5.40 -13.85 -8.60
CA GLN A 142 -6.12 -12.66 -8.18
C GLN A 142 -6.75 -11.89 -9.35
N ARG A 143 -6.14 -11.93 -10.55
CA ARG A 143 -6.62 -11.23 -11.75
C ARG A 143 -7.89 -11.83 -12.36
N LYS A 144 -8.16 -13.11 -12.14
CA LYS A 144 -9.21 -13.88 -12.86
C LYS A 144 -10.60 -13.24 -12.81
N PRO A 145 -11.08 -12.70 -11.68
CA PRO A 145 -12.43 -12.13 -11.61
C PRO A 145 -12.54 -10.72 -12.19
N MET A 146 -11.41 -10.05 -12.50
CA MET A 146 -11.38 -8.66 -12.92
C MET A 146 -11.80 -8.47 -14.39
N PRO A 147 -12.40 -7.30 -14.74
CA PRO A 147 -12.55 -6.90 -16.13
C PRO A 147 -11.18 -6.64 -16.78
N PRO A 148 -11.12 -6.41 -18.10
CA PRO A 148 -9.92 -5.89 -18.74
C PRO A 148 -9.51 -4.56 -18.09
N VAL A 149 -8.26 -4.51 -17.57
CA VAL A 149 -7.65 -3.34 -16.91
C VAL A 149 -6.15 -3.30 -17.22
N ASN A 150 -5.49 -2.20 -16.92
CA ASN A 150 -4.06 -2.02 -17.15
C ASN A 150 -3.19 -2.75 -16.12
N TRP A 151 -2.96 -4.04 -16.30
CA TRP A 151 -2.02 -4.82 -15.50
C TRP A 151 -0.57 -4.53 -15.93
N VAL A 152 0.15 -3.73 -15.17
CA VAL A 152 1.57 -3.42 -15.42
C VAL A 152 2.53 -4.41 -14.78
N GLY A 153 2.07 -5.23 -13.81
CA GLY A 153 2.93 -6.22 -13.17
C GLY A 153 2.17 -7.28 -12.36
N ASN A 154 2.86 -8.39 -12.10
CA ASN A 154 2.45 -9.39 -11.11
C ASN A 154 3.64 -9.63 -10.18
N VAL A 155 3.53 -9.21 -8.93
CA VAL A 155 4.59 -9.31 -7.94
C VAL A 155 4.06 -10.04 -6.72
N TYR A 156 4.58 -11.24 -6.46
CA TYR A 156 4.25 -11.98 -5.24
C TYR A 156 4.82 -11.27 -4.02
N HIS A 157 4.11 -11.33 -2.89
CA HIS A 157 4.64 -10.80 -1.64
C HIS A 157 5.94 -11.51 -1.25
N GLY A 158 6.97 -10.72 -0.99
CA GLY A 158 8.22 -11.17 -0.40
C GLY A 158 8.22 -10.99 1.12
N LEU A 159 9.14 -11.67 1.78
CA LEU A 159 9.43 -11.50 3.20
C LEU A 159 10.89 -11.08 3.35
N PRO A 160 11.23 -10.28 4.37
CA PRO A 160 12.63 -10.02 4.70
C PRO A 160 13.39 -11.33 4.91
N ARG A 161 14.63 -11.41 4.38
CA ARG A 161 15.43 -12.62 4.38
C ARG A 161 15.67 -13.19 5.78
N ASP A 162 15.78 -12.30 6.77
CA ASP A 162 16.12 -12.65 8.15
C ASP A 162 14.89 -12.87 9.05
N LEU A 163 13.68 -12.67 8.51
CA LEU A 163 12.43 -12.81 9.25
C LEU A 163 12.19 -14.27 9.71
N LEU A 164 12.52 -15.23 8.83
CA LEU A 164 12.35 -16.66 9.07
C LEU A 164 13.69 -17.39 8.82
N PRO A 165 14.64 -17.33 9.75
CA PRO A 165 15.90 -18.03 9.59
C PRO A 165 15.66 -19.54 9.53
N LEU A 166 16.28 -20.21 8.54
CA LEU A 166 16.20 -21.65 8.40
C LEU A 166 16.80 -22.33 9.63
N GLN A 167 16.00 -23.05 10.38
CA GLN A 167 16.49 -23.93 11.44
C GLN A 167 16.90 -25.26 10.81
N LYS A 168 18.21 -25.58 10.84
CA LYS A 168 18.76 -26.85 10.30
C LYS A 168 18.26 -28.10 11.03
N TYR A 169 17.79 -27.94 12.26
CA TYR A 169 17.22 -29.04 13.06
C TYR A 169 15.94 -28.57 13.74
N PRO A 170 14.84 -29.34 13.69
CA PRO A 170 13.67 -29.03 14.49
C PRO A 170 14.09 -29.06 15.97
N LYS A 171 13.78 -28.01 16.72
CA LYS A 171 13.84 -28.11 18.19
C LYS A 171 12.81 -29.18 18.56
N ASN A 172 13.26 -30.28 19.18
CA ASN A 172 12.39 -31.31 19.69
C ASN A 172 11.30 -30.62 20.52
N GLY A 173 10.08 -30.65 20.00
CA GLY A 173 8.91 -30.27 20.78
C GLY A 173 8.76 -31.29 21.89
N GLY A 174 8.94 -30.85 23.12
CA GLY A 174 8.46 -31.58 24.27
C GLY A 174 6.94 -31.50 24.36
#